data_38078b41db017ef50c306e2154d4bb07
#
_entry.id   38078b41db017ef50c306e2154d4bb07
#
_cell.length_a   1.000
_cell.length_b   1.000
_cell.length_c   1.000
_cell.angle_alpha   90.00
_cell.angle_beta   90.00
_cell.angle_gamma   90.00
#
_symmetry.space_group_name_H-M   'P 1'
#
loop_
_entity.id
_entity.type
_entity.pdbx_description
1 polymer ?
#
loop_
_entity_poly.entity_id
_entity_poly.type
_entity_poly.pdbx_seq_one_letter_code
_entity_poly.pdbx_strand_id
1 'polypeptide(L)'
;MPYQLLERDYDALTVGDAEVTRARTITEADVVAFCTLTGDMFALHTDRVAAERSLFRRRIVPGMLVLAYSYGLGVPPGSSTILANYGTDALRFPAPTFIDDTIHLEAAVEEKRERDARGGIVTLRWDVVNQNGTTVCASKLLVLVARSAA
;
A
#
# COMPACT_ATOMS: atom_id res chain seq x y z
N MET A 1 -3.85 -21.38 0.67
CA MET A 1 -3.30 -20.05 0.33
C MET A 1 -2.20 -19.75 1.33
N PRO A 2 -1.09 -19.15 0.93
CA PRO A 2 -0.15 -18.66 1.92
C PRO A 2 -0.87 -17.59 2.75
N TYR A 3 -0.77 -17.69 4.06
CA TYR A 3 -1.33 -16.69 4.97
C TYR A 3 -0.67 -15.35 4.69
N GLN A 4 -1.47 -14.30 4.59
CA GLN A 4 -0.95 -12.95 4.49
C GLN A 4 -0.15 -12.61 5.75
N LEU A 5 0.90 -11.81 5.64
CA LEU A 5 1.74 -11.44 6.80
C LEU A 5 0.89 -10.94 7.97
N LEU A 6 -0.07 -10.06 7.68
CA LEU A 6 -0.93 -9.45 8.69
C LEU A 6 -2.11 -10.32 9.16
N GLU A 7 -2.18 -11.60 8.78
CA GLU A 7 -3.00 -12.63 9.44
C GLU A 7 -2.28 -13.31 10.61
N ARG A 8 -0.97 -13.12 10.70
CA ARG A 8 -0.13 -13.69 11.76
C ARG A 8 -0.07 -12.74 12.95
N ASP A 9 -0.07 -13.29 14.15
CA ASP A 9 0.13 -12.52 15.36
C ASP A 9 1.58 -12.05 15.54
N TYR A 10 1.78 -11.16 16.51
CA TYR A 10 3.08 -10.57 16.78
C TYR A 10 4.18 -11.62 17.04
N ASP A 11 3.86 -12.66 17.78
CA ASP A 11 4.84 -13.68 18.18
C ASP A 11 5.24 -14.59 17.00
N ALA A 12 4.31 -14.82 16.09
CA ALA A 12 4.53 -15.65 14.89
C ALA A 12 5.26 -14.92 13.75
N LEU A 13 5.26 -13.58 13.73
CA LEU A 13 5.98 -12.81 12.73
C LEU A 13 7.49 -12.79 13.05
N THR A 14 8.32 -12.87 12.01
CA THR A 14 9.78 -12.83 12.10
C THR A 14 10.33 -11.77 11.14
N VAL A 15 11.36 -11.04 11.55
CA VAL A 15 12.07 -10.12 10.65
C VAL A 15 12.61 -10.90 9.44
N GLY A 16 12.32 -10.40 8.24
CA GLY A 16 12.61 -11.07 6.97
C GLY A 16 11.43 -11.85 6.37
N ASP A 17 10.36 -12.09 7.13
CA ASP A 17 9.12 -12.64 6.54
C ASP A 17 8.62 -11.68 5.46
N ALA A 18 8.23 -12.23 4.31
CA ALA A 18 7.85 -11.46 3.14
C ALA A 18 6.64 -12.07 2.43
N GLU A 19 5.91 -11.22 1.72
CA GLU A 19 4.83 -11.65 0.82
C GLU A 19 4.78 -10.80 -0.45
N VAL A 20 4.25 -11.39 -1.50
CA VAL A 20 3.82 -10.71 -2.72
C VAL A 20 2.34 -10.98 -2.89
N THR A 21 1.54 -9.93 -2.99
CA THR A 21 0.08 -10.06 -3.06
C THR A 21 -0.42 -10.40 -4.45
N ARG A 22 -1.73 -10.67 -4.56
CA ARG A 22 -2.43 -10.60 -5.84
C ARG A 22 -2.29 -9.21 -6.46
N ALA A 23 -2.47 -9.12 -7.77
CA ALA A 23 -2.42 -7.86 -8.50
C ALA A 23 -3.82 -7.25 -8.72
N ARG A 24 -3.85 -5.95 -9.02
CA ARG A 24 -5.04 -5.18 -9.37
C ARG A 24 -4.71 -4.19 -10.47
N THR A 25 -5.55 -4.14 -11.53
CA THR A 25 -5.47 -3.08 -12.54
C THR A 25 -6.22 -1.84 -12.06
N ILE A 26 -5.59 -0.67 -12.20
CA ILE A 26 -6.18 0.63 -11.89
C ILE A 26 -6.94 1.13 -13.12
N THR A 27 -8.22 1.38 -12.95
CA THR A 27 -9.11 1.80 -14.06
C THR A 27 -9.34 3.31 -14.06
N GLU A 28 -9.85 3.85 -15.18
CA GLU A 28 -10.38 5.22 -15.26
C GLU A 28 -11.41 5.49 -14.15
N ALA A 29 -12.32 4.54 -13.91
CA ALA A 29 -13.34 4.67 -12.88
C ALA A 29 -12.77 4.84 -11.47
N ASP A 30 -11.68 4.14 -11.16
CA ASP A 30 -10.98 4.26 -9.87
C ASP A 30 -10.46 5.69 -9.65
N VAL A 31 -9.83 6.27 -10.67
CA VAL A 31 -9.27 7.63 -10.60
C VAL A 31 -10.40 8.67 -10.46
N VAL A 32 -11.46 8.57 -11.26
CA VAL A 32 -12.62 9.46 -11.17
C VAL A 32 -13.26 9.39 -9.78
N ALA A 33 -13.50 8.17 -9.28
CA ALA A 33 -14.10 7.96 -7.97
C ALA A 33 -13.24 8.56 -6.85
N PHE A 34 -11.94 8.35 -6.87
CA PHE A 34 -11.01 8.88 -5.87
C PHE A 34 -10.95 10.40 -5.90
N CYS A 35 -10.77 11.00 -7.10
CA CYS A 35 -10.73 12.45 -7.25
C CYS A 35 -12.04 13.10 -6.80
N THR A 36 -13.18 12.50 -7.10
CA THR A 36 -14.50 12.97 -6.66
C THR A 36 -14.66 12.87 -5.13
N LEU A 37 -14.25 11.75 -4.55
CA LEU A 37 -14.34 11.51 -3.11
C LEU A 37 -13.48 12.48 -2.30
N THR A 38 -12.27 12.74 -2.77
CA THR A 38 -11.28 13.54 -2.02
C THR A 38 -11.34 15.03 -2.36
N GLY A 39 -11.91 15.39 -3.51
CA GLY A 39 -11.82 16.75 -4.07
C GLY A 39 -10.46 17.04 -4.71
N ASP A 40 -9.57 16.06 -4.86
CA ASP A 40 -8.28 16.22 -5.54
C ASP A 40 -8.47 16.25 -7.05
N MET A 41 -8.84 17.43 -7.55
CA MET A 41 -9.05 17.72 -8.98
C MET A 41 -7.78 18.25 -9.67
N PHE A 42 -6.60 17.87 -9.19
CA PHE A 42 -5.35 18.29 -9.80
C PHE A 42 -5.30 17.91 -11.30
N ALA A 43 -4.91 18.87 -12.15
CA ALA A 43 -5.02 18.72 -13.60
C ALA A 43 -4.28 17.49 -14.16
N LEU A 44 -3.17 17.08 -13.55
CA LEU A 44 -2.46 15.86 -13.97
C LEU A 44 -3.27 14.57 -13.79
N HIS A 45 -4.31 14.59 -12.95
CA HIS A 45 -5.20 13.46 -12.74
C HIS A 45 -6.48 13.55 -13.58
N THR A 46 -6.95 14.76 -13.85
CA THR A 46 -8.32 15.01 -14.34
C THR A 46 -8.41 15.65 -15.71
N ASP A 47 -7.35 16.31 -16.19
CA ASP A 47 -7.32 17.02 -17.48
C ASP A 47 -6.31 16.36 -18.43
N ARG A 48 -6.83 15.62 -19.43
CA ARG A 48 -6.01 14.93 -20.43
C ARG A 48 -5.14 15.92 -21.24
N VAL A 49 -5.70 17.07 -21.62
CA VAL A 49 -4.98 18.05 -22.45
C VAL A 49 -3.84 18.70 -21.68
N ALA A 50 -4.06 19.05 -20.41
CA ALA A 50 -3.01 19.56 -19.54
C ALA A 50 -1.92 18.49 -19.28
N ALA A 51 -2.32 17.26 -19.03
CA ALA A 51 -1.40 16.17 -18.78
C ALA A 51 -0.51 15.82 -19.99
N GLU A 52 -1.05 15.88 -21.21
CA GLU A 52 -0.27 15.70 -22.45
C GLU A 52 0.87 16.73 -22.61
N ARG A 53 0.70 17.92 -22.05
CA ARG A 53 1.73 18.98 -22.05
C ARG A 53 2.74 18.86 -20.91
N SER A 54 2.47 17.99 -19.94
CA SER A 54 3.37 17.76 -18.80
C SER A 54 4.55 16.85 -19.16
N LEU A 55 5.48 16.69 -18.22
CA LEU A 55 6.59 15.74 -18.36
C LEU A 55 6.12 14.29 -18.50
N PHE A 56 4.92 13.96 -17.99
CA PHE A 56 4.37 12.60 -18.04
C PHE A 56 3.66 12.26 -19.36
N ARG A 57 3.28 13.28 -20.16
CA ARG A 57 2.60 13.15 -21.46
C ARG A 57 1.23 12.48 -21.43
N ARG A 58 0.73 12.11 -20.27
CA ARG A 58 -0.60 11.54 -20.03
C ARG A 58 -0.97 11.69 -18.56
N ARG A 59 -2.26 11.49 -18.23
CA ARG A 59 -2.71 11.56 -16.85
C ARG A 59 -2.04 10.50 -16.00
N ILE A 60 -1.64 10.91 -14.81
CA ILE A 60 -1.10 10.01 -13.78
C ILE A 60 -2.16 9.74 -12.70
N VAL A 61 -2.06 8.57 -12.10
CA VAL A 61 -2.90 8.18 -10.98
C VAL A 61 -2.48 8.96 -9.73
N PRO A 62 -3.42 9.47 -8.90
CA PRO A 62 -3.08 10.05 -7.61
C PRO A 62 -2.24 9.08 -6.76
N GLY A 63 -1.09 9.53 -6.27
CA GLY A 63 -0.21 8.68 -5.47
C GLY A 63 -0.89 8.13 -4.22
N MET A 64 -1.75 8.93 -3.58
CA MET A 64 -2.50 8.49 -2.41
C MET A 64 -3.54 7.41 -2.73
N LEU A 65 -4.07 7.36 -3.97
CA LEU A 65 -4.91 6.25 -4.41
C LEU A 65 -4.10 4.96 -4.51
N VAL A 66 -2.88 5.02 -5.05
CA VAL A 66 -1.97 3.87 -5.12
C VAL A 66 -1.67 3.34 -3.72
N LEU A 67 -1.35 4.22 -2.77
CA LEU A 67 -1.15 3.85 -1.38
C LEU A 67 -2.41 3.22 -0.78
N ALA A 68 -3.59 3.83 -0.98
CA ALA A 68 -4.85 3.30 -0.47
C ALA A 68 -5.13 1.89 -0.99
N TYR A 69 -4.89 1.63 -2.28
CA TYR A 69 -5.04 0.28 -2.84
C TYR A 69 -4.07 -0.74 -2.27
N SER A 70 -2.87 -0.32 -1.86
CA SER A 70 -1.92 -1.23 -1.22
C SER A 70 -2.47 -1.82 0.08
N TYR A 71 -3.23 -1.03 0.85
CA TYR A 71 -3.92 -1.53 2.03
C TYR A 71 -4.98 -2.59 1.68
N GLY A 72 -5.76 -2.36 0.62
CA GLY A 72 -6.74 -3.34 0.14
C GLY A 72 -6.11 -4.64 -0.41
N LEU A 73 -4.84 -4.58 -0.78
CA LEU A 73 -4.07 -5.76 -1.25
C LEU A 73 -3.42 -6.52 -0.08
N GLY A 74 -2.85 -5.81 0.88
CA GLY A 74 -2.01 -6.40 1.93
C GLY A 74 -2.65 -6.51 3.32
N VAL A 75 -3.78 -5.83 3.57
CA VAL A 75 -4.49 -5.91 4.86
C VAL A 75 -5.67 -6.88 4.74
N PRO A 76 -5.66 -8.00 5.47
CA PRO A 76 -6.75 -8.97 5.41
C PRO A 76 -8.04 -8.39 6.01
N PRO A 77 -9.19 -8.48 5.35
CA PRO A 77 -10.43 -7.87 5.81
C PRO A 77 -10.97 -8.48 7.11
N GLY A 78 -10.58 -9.68 7.44
CA GLY A 78 -11.02 -10.41 8.63
C GLY A 78 -9.92 -10.58 9.69
N SER A 79 -8.80 -9.83 9.58
CA SER A 79 -7.70 -10.00 10.54
C SER A 79 -8.13 -9.67 11.97
N SER A 80 -7.91 -10.62 12.88
CA SER A 80 -8.06 -10.43 14.32
C SER A 80 -6.75 -10.01 14.99
N THR A 81 -5.65 -10.00 14.25
CA THR A 81 -4.31 -9.70 14.78
C THR A 81 -3.95 -8.22 14.71
N ILE A 82 -4.56 -7.46 13.80
CA ILE A 82 -4.32 -6.02 13.67
C ILE A 82 -5.11 -5.29 14.73
N LEU A 83 -4.43 -4.62 15.64
CA LEU A 83 -5.05 -3.77 16.66
C LEU A 83 -5.27 -2.34 16.14
N ALA A 84 -4.32 -1.80 15.39
CA ALA A 84 -4.42 -0.48 14.78
C ALA A 84 -3.37 -0.26 13.68
N ASN A 85 -3.71 0.58 12.70
CA ASN A 85 -2.72 1.21 11.85
C ASN A 85 -2.03 2.31 12.65
N TYR A 86 -0.72 2.22 12.81
CA TYR A 86 0.04 3.16 13.64
C TYR A 86 0.62 4.31 12.82
N GLY A 87 1.01 4.06 11.58
CA GLY A 87 1.54 5.10 10.72
C GLY A 87 2.16 4.58 9.42
N THR A 88 2.57 5.52 8.60
CA THR A 88 3.29 5.28 7.35
C THR A 88 4.48 6.24 7.30
N ASP A 89 5.68 5.69 7.31
CA ASP A 89 6.92 6.45 7.26
C ASP A 89 7.56 6.39 5.87
N ALA A 90 8.42 7.37 5.58
CA ALA A 90 9.27 7.41 4.39
C ALA A 90 8.51 7.23 3.06
N LEU A 91 7.24 7.70 2.99
CA LEU A 91 6.40 7.59 1.80
C LEU A 91 7.01 8.37 0.63
N ARG A 92 7.19 7.68 -0.51
CA ARG A 92 7.68 8.24 -1.77
C ARG A 92 6.94 7.61 -2.95
N PHE A 93 6.84 8.37 -4.03
CA PHE A 93 6.32 7.93 -5.33
C PHE A 93 7.46 8.04 -6.35
N PRO A 94 8.38 7.05 -6.42
CA PRO A 94 9.60 7.17 -7.20
C PRO A 94 9.37 7.13 -8.73
N ALA A 95 8.23 6.59 -9.16
CA ALA A 95 7.82 6.57 -10.56
C ALA A 95 6.31 6.84 -10.68
N PRO A 96 5.84 7.41 -11.81
CA PRO A 96 4.42 7.63 -12.03
C PRO A 96 3.66 6.31 -12.18
N THR A 97 2.42 6.29 -11.70
CA THR A 97 1.45 5.23 -12.02
C THR A 97 0.46 5.78 -13.03
N PHE A 98 0.16 4.99 -14.04
CA PHE A 98 -0.77 5.38 -15.10
C PHE A 98 -2.08 4.59 -14.98
N ILE A 99 -3.16 5.15 -15.54
CA ILE A 99 -4.41 4.41 -15.75
C ILE A 99 -4.09 3.18 -16.61
N ASP A 100 -4.70 2.05 -16.29
CA ASP A 100 -4.45 0.70 -16.84
C ASP A 100 -3.16 0.01 -16.35
N ASP A 101 -2.36 0.65 -15.50
CA ASP A 101 -1.30 -0.08 -14.80
C ASP A 101 -1.89 -1.15 -13.87
N THR A 102 -1.23 -2.29 -13.82
CA THR A 102 -1.56 -3.38 -12.91
C THR A 102 -0.54 -3.43 -11.79
N ILE A 103 -0.99 -3.20 -10.57
CA ILE A 103 -0.14 -3.10 -9.39
C ILE A 103 -0.31 -4.30 -8.47
N HIS A 104 0.74 -4.63 -7.75
CA HIS A 104 0.73 -5.55 -6.60
C HIS A 104 1.58 -4.97 -5.47
N LEU A 105 1.42 -5.51 -4.28
CA LEU A 105 2.20 -5.13 -3.11
C LEU A 105 3.29 -6.17 -2.87
N GLU A 106 4.50 -5.70 -2.58
CA GLU A 106 5.60 -6.46 -2.01
C GLU A 106 5.86 -5.94 -0.60
N ALA A 107 5.63 -6.79 0.39
CA ALA A 107 5.80 -6.44 1.79
C ALA A 107 6.82 -7.35 2.47
N ALA A 108 7.56 -6.80 3.43
CA ALA A 108 8.48 -7.58 4.25
C ALA A 108 8.59 -6.99 5.66
N VAL A 109 8.66 -7.84 6.67
CA VAL A 109 8.89 -7.42 8.05
C VAL A 109 10.33 -6.93 8.20
N GLU A 110 10.52 -5.67 8.52
CA GLU A 110 11.84 -5.06 8.75
C GLU A 110 12.19 -4.95 10.23
N GLU A 111 11.20 -4.66 11.08
CA GLU A 111 11.43 -4.44 12.50
C GLU A 111 10.23 -4.88 13.32
N LYS A 112 10.49 -5.36 14.52
CA LYS A 112 9.48 -5.65 15.55
C LYS A 112 9.89 -4.95 16.83
N ARG A 113 8.99 -4.21 17.43
CA ARG A 113 9.21 -3.52 18.70
C ARG A 113 8.08 -3.82 19.67
N GLU A 114 8.42 -4.44 20.79
CA GLU A 114 7.45 -4.66 21.87
C GLU A 114 6.86 -3.35 22.37
N ARG A 115 5.59 -3.35 22.68
CA ARG A 115 4.91 -2.21 23.28
C ARG A 115 4.39 -2.52 24.67
N ASP A 116 3.52 -3.51 24.80
CA ASP A 116 2.91 -3.94 26.06
C ASP A 116 2.48 -5.43 25.96
N ALA A 117 1.77 -5.91 27.00
CA ALA A 117 1.29 -7.29 27.05
C ALA A 117 0.33 -7.66 25.90
N ARG A 118 -0.32 -6.69 25.26
CA ARG A 118 -1.29 -6.94 24.18
C ARG A 118 -0.61 -7.15 22.83
N GLY A 119 0.59 -6.57 22.61
CA GLY A 119 1.28 -6.69 21.34
C GLY A 119 2.42 -5.71 21.16
N GLY A 120 2.81 -5.51 19.91
CA GLY A 120 3.88 -4.62 19.55
C GLY A 120 3.69 -3.99 18.17
N ILE A 121 4.58 -3.05 17.85
CA ILE A 121 4.63 -2.41 16.55
C ILE A 121 5.51 -3.25 15.63
N VAL A 122 4.94 -3.61 14.49
CA VAL A 122 5.64 -4.25 13.38
C VAL A 122 5.82 -3.21 12.28
N THR A 123 7.05 -3.01 11.86
CA THR A 123 7.39 -2.15 10.72
C THR A 123 7.61 -3.04 9.51
N LEU A 124 6.84 -2.78 8.45
CA LEU A 124 6.96 -3.50 7.19
C LEU A 124 7.47 -2.57 6.10
N ARG A 125 8.44 -3.02 5.31
CA ARG A 125 8.65 -2.49 3.97
C ARG A 125 7.34 -2.71 3.19
N TRP A 126 6.86 -1.68 2.50
CA TRP A 126 5.54 -1.68 1.89
C TRP A 126 5.61 -1.02 0.53
N ASP A 127 6.01 -1.80 -0.47
CA ASP A 127 6.31 -1.32 -1.82
C ASP A 127 5.23 -1.77 -2.81
N VAL A 128 4.69 -0.81 -3.54
CA VAL A 128 3.77 -1.09 -4.65
C VAL A 128 4.55 -1.12 -5.95
N VAL A 129 4.40 -2.21 -6.68
CA VAL A 129 5.14 -2.51 -7.91
C VAL A 129 4.16 -2.68 -9.06
N ASN A 130 4.47 -2.11 -10.22
CA ASN A 130 3.65 -2.25 -11.42
C ASN A 130 4.00 -3.51 -12.24
N GLN A 131 3.28 -3.73 -13.33
CA GLN A 131 3.47 -4.87 -14.24
C GLN A 131 4.87 -4.97 -14.87
N ASN A 132 5.65 -3.89 -14.84
CA ASN A 132 7.00 -3.84 -15.40
C ASN A 132 8.09 -4.07 -14.33
N GLY A 133 7.70 -4.38 -13.10
CA GLY A 133 8.63 -4.51 -11.98
C GLY A 133 9.16 -3.16 -11.44
N THR A 134 8.49 -2.05 -11.77
CA THR A 134 8.87 -0.73 -11.30
C THR A 134 8.14 -0.41 -10.00
N THR A 135 8.88 0.00 -8.97
CA THR A 135 8.29 0.51 -7.73
C THR A 135 7.67 1.87 -7.97
N VAL A 136 6.36 1.98 -7.79
CA VAL A 136 5.58 3.20 -8.00
C VAL A 136 5.16 3.88 -6.70
N CYS A 137 5.19 3.15 -5.58
CA CYS A 137 5.00 3.69 -4.24
C CYS A 137 5.90 2.90 -3.28
N ALA A 138 6.72 3.58 -2.52
CA ALA A 138 7.59 2.98 -1.52
C ALA A 138 7.30 3.60 -0.16
N SER A 139 7.16 2.78 0.87
CA SER A 139 6.91 3.25 2.23
C SER A 139 7.29 2.22 3.29
N LYS A 140 7.19 2.64 4.55
CA LYS A 140 7.21 1.73 5.71
C LYS A 140 5.86 1.81 6.40
N LEU A 141 5.15 0.69 6.42
CA LEU A 141 3.91 0.58 7.17
C LEU A 141 4.22 0.16 8.61
N LEU A 142 3.68 0.92 9.58
CA LEU A 142 3.76 0.60 11.00
C LEU A 142 2.39 0.15 11.49
N VAL A 143 2.30 -1.07 11.99
CA VAL A 143 1.06 -1.67 12.45
C VAL A 143 1.20 -2.14 13.90
N LEU A 144 0.23 -1.85 14.72
CA LEU A 144 0.12 -2.45 16.04
C LEU A 144 -0.53 -3.82 15.90
N VAL A 145 0.24 -4.88 16.20
CA VAL A 145 -0.15 -6.27 16.02
C VAL A 145 -0.30 -6.95 17.37
N ALA A 146 -1.40 -7.67 17.55
CA ALA A 146 -1.69 -8.41 18.77
C ALA A 146 -0.75 -9.61 18.95
N ARG A 147 -0.47 -9.96 20.21
CA ARG A 147 0.10 -11.27 20.56
C ARG A 147 -0.95 -12.37 20.42
N SER A 148 -0.49 -13.60 20.32
CA SER A 148 -1.36 -14.77 20.47
C SER A 148 -2.16 -14.66 21.76
N ALA A 149 -3.44 -14.99 21.71
CA ALA A 149 -4.20 -15.20 22.94
C ALA A 149 -3.57 -16.36 23.71
N ALA A 150 -3.22 -16.11 24.97
CA ALA A 150 -2.68 -17.12 25.85
C ALA A 150 -3.75 -18.19 26.18
#